data_c531ce9b215740142bca867bec874d9a
#
_entry.id   c531ce9b215740142bca867bec874d9a
#
_cell.length_a   1.000
_cell.length_b   1.000
_cell.length_c   1.000
_cell.angle_alpha   90.00
_cell.angle_beta   90.00
_cell.angle_gamma   90.00
#
_symmetry.space_group_name_H-M   'P 1'
#
loop_
_entity.id
_entity.type
_entity.pdbx_description
1 polymer ?
#
loop_
_entity_poly.entity_id
_entity_poly.type
_entity_poly.pdbx_seq_one_letter_code
_entity_poly.pdbx_strand_id
1 'polypeptide(L)'
;MAGSMPITRIGDADIPHCSGMVRAKGSPDVFVNNIPWSRQGDNNTAHLLPGSPCPTHAAPITIGSRTVIVNGVGGGRVSDATCTAVAKGSANCFAGGAPAFVKRPSGPTLQIG
;
A
#
# COMPACT_ATOMS: atom_id res chain seq x y z
N MET A 1 -4.90 -3.36 19.88
CA MET A 1 -5.57 -3.48 18.74
C MET A 1 -4.71 -3.29 17.59
N ALA A 2 -4.48 -4.14 17.03
CA ALA A 2 -3.59 -4.06 15.96
C ALA A 2 -4.34 -4.10 14.73
N GLY A 3 -3.84 -3.68 13.75
CA GLY A 3 -4.33 -4.09 12.54
C GLY A 3 -4.89 -3.07 11.61
N SER A 4 -5.26 -1.92 12.08
CA SER A 4 -5.77 -0.90 11.17
C SER A 4 -4.67 0.07 10.83
N MET A 5 -4.39 0.17 9.54
CA MET A 5 -3.38 1.08 9.02
C MET A 5 -4.00 1.97 7.96
N PRO A 6 -3.51 3.19 7.81
CA PRO A 6 -4.03 4.06 6.74
C PRO A 6 -3.92 3.41 5.38
N ILE A 7 -4.99 3.54 4.61
CA ILE A 7 -5.02 3.02 3.24
C ILE A 7 -4.13 3.86 2.35
N THR A 8 -3.33 3.24 1.51
CA THR A 8 -2.47 3.96 0.57
C THR A 8 -3.12 4.04 -0.80
N ARG A 9 -2.91 5.16 -1.48
CA ARG A 9 -3.56 5.47 -2.75
C ARG A 9 -2.53 5.94 -3.77
N ILE A 10 -2.91 5.98 -5.02
CA ILE A 10 -2.04 6.53 -6.06
C ILE A 10 -1.61 7.93 -5.63
N GLY A 11 -0.32 8.20 -5.73
CA GLY A 11 0.27 9.48 -5.33
C GLY A 11 0.80 9.51 -3.91
N ASP A 12 0.46 8.53 -3.09
CA ASP A 12 0.98 8.46 -1.73
C ASP A 12 2.41 7.92 -1.75
N ALA A 13 3.28 8.54 -0.93
CA ALA A 13 4.70 8.24 -0.97
C ALA A 13 5.06 6.92 -0.32
N ASP A 14 6.07 6.27 -0.87
CA ASP A 14 6.80 5.21 -0.20
C ASP A 14 8.04 5.84 0.44
N ILE A 15 8.67 5.11 1.35
CA ILE A 15 9.92 5.56 1.95
C ILE A 15 10.99 5.58 0.86
N PRO A 16 11.65 6.71 0.61
CA PRO A 16 12.60 6.80 -0.49
C PRO A 16 13.89 6.03 -0.21
N HIS A 17 14.53 5.59 -1.29
CA HIS A 17 15.93 5.22 -1.24
C HIS A 17 16.60 6.04 -2.35
N CYS A 18 17.59 5.77 -2.97
CA CYS A 18 18.30 6.69 -3.88
C CYS A 18 17.49 7.88 -4.41
N SER A 19 16.19 7.75 -4.59
CA SER A 19 15.32 8.85 -4.98
C SER A 19 13.92 8.61 -4.43
N GLY A 20 13.06 9.61 -4.53
CA GLY A 20 11.70 9.51 -4.06
C GLY A 20 10.81 8.77 -5.03
N MET A 21 9.71 8.23 -4.52
CA MET A 21 8.71 7.57 -5.33
C MET A 21 7.36 7.63 -4.65
N VAL A 22 6.31 7.47 -5.46
CA VAL A 22 4.94 7.41 -4.97
C VAL A 22 4.23 6.24 -5.60
N ARG A 23 3.07 5.86 -5.06
CA ARG A 23 2.26 4.81 -5.64
C ARG A 23 1.81 5.23 -7.04
N ALA A 24 2.07 4.39 -8.03
CA ALA A 24 1.76 4.73 -9.41
C ALA A 24 0.51 4.05 -9.92
N LYS A 25 0.12 2.92 -9.32
CA LYS A 25 -1.00 2.13 -9.80
C LYS A 25 -1.98 1.84 -8.69
N GLY A 26 -3.22 1.60 -9.06
CA GLY A 26 -4.27 1.31 -8.11
C GLY A 26 -5.47 0.69 -8.77
N SER A 27 -6.53 0.52 -7.99
CA SER A 27 -7.76 -0.09 -8.44
C SER A 27 -8.43 0.77 -9.51
N PRO A 28 -8.99 0.13 -10.56
CA PRO A 28 -9.74 0.89 -11.56
C PRO A 28 -11.13 1.29 -11.06
N ASP A 29 -11.62 0.71 -9.98
CA ASP A 29 -12.99 0.93 -9.55
C ASP A 29 -13.19 1.06 -8.04
N VAL A 30 -12.14 0.99 -7.24
CA VAL A 30 -12.24 1.19 -5.80
C VAL A 30 -11.39 2.39 -5.41
N PHE A 31 -12.05 3.40 -4.86
CA PHE A 31 -11.41 4.67 -4.56
C PHE A 31 -11.51 4.97 -3.08
N VAL A 32 -10.49 5.62 -2.56
CA VAL A 32 -10.43 6.06 -1.18
C VAL A 32 -10.14 7.55 -1.22
N ASN A 33 -11.05 8.36 -0.67
CA ASN A 33 -10.94 9.81 -0.77
C ASN A 33 -10.85 10.25 -2.24
N ASN A 34 -11.61 9.58 -3.11
CA ASN A 34 -11.66 9.85 -4.55
C ASN A 34 -10.35 9.56 -5.30
N ILE A 35 -9.47 8.77 -4.71
CA ILE A 35 -8.19 8.41 -5.32
C ILE A 35 -8.12 6.89 -5.38
N PRO A 36 -7.66 6.32 -6.50
CA PRO A 36 -7.59 4.85 -6.61
C PRO A 36 -6.79 4.22 -5.48
N TRP A 37 -7.32 3.16 -4.89
CA TRP A 37 -6.66 2.41 -3.83
C TRP A 37 -5.51 1.59 -4.43
N SER A 38 -4.29 1.82 -3.99
CA SER A 38 -3.14 1.03 -4.43
C SER A 38 -3.16 -0.32 -3.71
N ARG A 39 -2.85 -1.40 -4.43
CA ARG A 39 -3.06 -2.76 -3.97
C ARG A 39 -1.80 -3.58 -4.05
N GLN A 40 -1.84 -4.75 -3.44
CA GLN A 40 -0.80 -5.74 -3.63
C GLN A 40 -0.59 -5.98 -5.13
N GLY A 41 0.65 -5.94 -5.55
CA GLY A 41 1.01 -6.08 -6.96
C GLY A 41 1.07 -4.77 -7.74
N ASP A 42 0.56 -3.68 -7.16
CA ASP A 42 0.61 -2.38 -7.85
C ASP A 42 1.96 -1.72 -7.61
N ASN A 43 2.59 -1.26 -8.69
CA ASN A 43 3.92 -0.67 -8.63
C ASN A 43 3.90 0.76 -8.12
N ASN A 44 5.02 1.17 -7.56
CA ASN A 44 5.31 2.58 -7.37
C ASN A 44 5.89 3.17 -8.66
N THR A 45 6.15 4.46 -8.65
CA THR A 45 6.77 5.12 -9.81
C THR A 45 8.19 4.63 -9.99
N ALA A 46 8.68 4.68 -11.21
CA ALA A 46 10.07 4.34 -11.48
C ALA A 46 10.97 5.27 -10.68
N HIS A 47 11.94 4.72 -10.02
CA HIS A 47 12.84 5.45 -9.13
C HIS A 47 14.18 4.73 -9.07
N LEU A 48 15.11 5.31 -8.35
CA LEU A 48 16.46 4.78 -8.33
C LEU A 48 16.64 3.79 -7.19
N LEU A 49 17.20 2.63 -7.52
CA LEU A 49 17.53 1.60 -6.56
C LEU A 49 18.90 1.88 -5.97
N PRO A 50 19.11 1.61 -4.68
CA PRO A 50 20.46 1.76 -4.11
C PRO A 50 21.48 0.96 -4.88
N GLY A 51 22.61 1.57 -5.13
CA GLY A 51 23.67 0.93 -5.88
C GLY A 51 24.66 1.95 -6.35
N SER A 52 25.58 1.53 -7.20
CA SER A 52 26.59 2.42 -7.73
C SER A 52 26.74 2.14 -9.21
N PRO A 53 26.08 2.91 -10.05
CA PRO A 53 25.09 3.94 -9.78
C PRO A 53 23.78 3.34 -9.33
N CYS A 54 22.83 4.20 -8.99
CA CYS A 54 21.50 3.73 -8.61
C CYS A 54 20.70 3.44 -9.88
N PRO A 55 20.48 2.18 -10.23
CA PRO A 55 19.69 1.86 -11.42
C PRO A 55 18.22 2.14 -11.21
N THR A 56 17.51 2.39 -12.30
CA THR A 56 16.09 2.66 -12.25
C THR A 56 15.31 1.36 -12.05
N HIS A 57 14.32 1.40 -11.18
CA HIS A 57 13.39 0.29 -11.03
C HIS A 57 12.04 0.78 -10.51
N ALA A 58 11.07 -0.12 -10.49
CA ALA A 58 9.78 0.10 -9.85
C ALA A 58 9.44 -1.16 -9.07
N ALA A 59 8.70 -1.01 -8.00
CA ALA A 59 8.40 -2.15 -7.15
C ALA A 59 6.95 -2.16 -6.71
N PRO A 60 6.33 -3.35 -6.62
CA PRO A 60 4.96 -3.47 -6.15
C PRO A 60 4.91 -3.59 -4.63
N ILE A 61 3.71 -3.39 -4.09
CA ILE A 61 3.43 -3.84 -2.74
C ILE A 61 3.47 -5.37 -2.78
N THR A 62 4.25 -5.97 -1.90
CA THR A 62 4.43 -7.41 -1.92
C THR A 62 3.27 -8.13 -1.24
N ILE A 63 2.79 -7.60 -0.14
CA ILE A 63 1.63 -8.16 0.56
C ILE A 63 0.82 -7.01 1.12
N GLY A 64 -0.45 -6.97 0.77
CA GLY A 64 -1.37 -5.97 1.31
C GLY A 64 -2.19 -6.54 2.45
N SER A 65 -3.36 -5.96 2.67
CA SER A 65 -4.26 -6.40 3.73
C SER A 65 -4.63 -7.87 3.53
N ARG A 66 -4.67 -8.62 4.61
CA ARG A 66 -5.11 -10.00 4.56
C ARG A 66 -6.59 -10.14 4.79
N THR A 67 -7.24 -9.08 5.20
CA THR A 67 -8.67 -9.13 5.50
C THR A 67 -9.51 -8.26 4.59
N VAL A 68 -8.91 -7.32 3.90
CA VAL A 68 -9.63 -6.47 2.95
C VAL A 68 -9.05 -6.70 1.57
N ILE A 69 -9.86 -7.27 0.72
CA ILE A 69 -9.44 -7.65 -0.64
C ILE A 69 -10.05 -6.68 -1.63
N VAL A 70 -9.20 -6.15 -2.50
CA VAL A 70 -9.61 -5.17 -3.51
C VAL A 70 -9.29 -5.76 -4.86
N ASN A 71 -10.31 -6.02 -5.67
CA ASN A 71 -10.13 -6.63 -7.00
C ASN A 71 -9.32 -7.92 -6.93
N GLY A 72 -9.55 -8.73 -5.88
CA GLY A 72 -8.91 -10.04 -5.76
C GLY A 72 -7.55 -10.05 -5.10
N VAL A 73 -7.03 -8.90 -4.69
CA VAL A 73 -5.72 -8.84 -4.02
C VAL A 73 -5.81 -7.94 -2.80
N GLY A 74 -4.88 -8.08 -1.90
CA GLY A 74 -4.90 -7.32 -0.66
C GLY A 74 -4.79 -5.83 -0.91
N GLY A 75 -5.62 -5.03 -0.25
CA GLY A 75 -5.53 -3.59 -0.33
C GLY A 75 -4.27 -3.08 0.34
N GLY A 76 -3.62 -2.10 -0.26
CA GLY A 76 -2.36 -1.56 0.25
C GLY A 76 -2.56 -0.60 1.41
N ARG A 77 -1.60 -0.58 2.33
CA ARG A 77 -1.66 0.25 3.53
C ARG A 77 -0.28 0.77 3.86
N VAL A 78 -0.27 1.83 4.66
CA VAL A 78 0.99 2.32 5.24
C VAL A 78 1.70 1.17 5.95
N SER A 79 2.98 1.08 5.77
CA SER A 79 3.88 0.04 6.31
C SER A 79 3.93 -1.24 5.50
N ASP A 80 3.11 -1.39 4.49
CA ASP A 80 3.19 -2.56 3.63
C ASP A 80 4.50 -2.51 2.83
N ALA A 81 5.14 -3.66 2.71
CA ALA A 81 6.46 -3.74 2.11
C ALA A 81 6.40 -3.56 0.60
N THR A 82 7.36 -2.82 0.09
CA THR A 82 7.62 -2.64 -1.34
C THR A 82 9.08 -2.96 -1.55
N CYS A 83 9.83 -2.13 -2.26
CA CYS A 83 11.30 -2.19 -2.17
C CYS A 83 11.79 -1.53 -0.88
N THR A 84 10.95 -0.71 -0.29
CA THR A 84 11.11 -0.17 1.06
C THR A 84 9.82 -0.46 1.82
N ALA A 85 9.00 0.55 1.99
CA ALA A 85 7.68 0.39 2.58
C ALA A 85 6.83 1.60 2.24
N VAL A 86 5.52 1.41 2.28
CA VAL A 86 4.59 2.52 2.07
C VAL A 86 4.67 3.48 3.25
N ALA A 87 4.86 4.76 2.98
CA ALA A 87 5.04 5.77 4.01
C ALA A 87 3.80 6.60 4.28
N LYS A 88 2.95 6.79 3.29
CA LYS A 88 1.82 7.71 3.40
C LYS A 88 0.52 7.07 2.96
N GLY A 89 -0.56 7.57 3.50
CA GLY A 89 -1.89 7.10 3.16
C GLY A 89 -2.96 8.07 3.58
N SER A 90 -4.20 7.61 3.55
CA SER A 90 -5.36 8.40 3.91
C SER A 90 -5.29 8.86 5.36
N ALA A 91 -5.76 10.07 5.62
CA ALA A 91 -5.84 10.60 6.97
C ALA A 91 -7.05 10.04 7.74
N ASN A 92 -8.01 9.46 7.03
CA ASN A 92 -9.26 9.06 7.68
C ASN A 92 -9.84 7.73 7.19
N CYS A 93 -9.16 7.01 6.33
CA CYS A 93 -9.61 5.69 5.88
C CYS A 93 -8.55 4.66 6.21
N PHE A 94 -8.99 3.56 6.82
CA PHE A 94 -8.08 2.55 7.35
C PHE A 94 -8.52 1.16 6.93
N ALA A 95 -7.59 0.27 6.76
CA ALA A 95 -7.88 -1.14 6.47
C ALA A 95 -7.17 -2.00 7.50
N GLY A 96 -7.87 -3.02 7.94
CA GLY A 96 -7.33 -3.93 8.92
C GLY A 96 -6.47 -5.02 8.32
N GLY A 97 -6.23 -6.06 9.11
CA GLY A 97 -5.48 -7.19 8.63
C GLY A 97 -4.01 -6.95 8.59
N ALA A 98 -3.50 -6.28 9.59
CA ALA A 98 -2.07 -6.12 9.73
C ALA A 98 -1.42 -7.48 9.68
N PRO A 99 -0.14 -7.56 9.81
CA PRO A 99 0.63 -8.72 9.43
C PRO A 99 -0.04 -10.05 9.60
N ALA A 100 0.42 -10.97 8.84
CA ALA A 100 -0.17 -12.27 8.67
C ALA A 100 -0.59 -12.99 9.93
N PHE A 101 0.14 -12.79 10.99
CA PHE A 101 -0.13 -13.54 12.20
C PHE A 101 -1.31 -13.01 12.98
N VAL A 102 -1.88 -11.91 12.57
CA VAL A 102 -2.99 -11.34 13.32
C VAL A 102 -4.25 -12.12 13.03
N LYS A 103 -4.88 -12.63 14.08
CA LYS A 103 -6.14 -13.33 13.95
C LYS A 103 -7.27 -12.35 14.12
N ARG A 104 -8.24 -12.47 13.27
CA ARG A 104 -9.42 -11.63 13.37
C ARG A 104 -10.60 -12.51 13.69
N PRO A 105 -11.22 -12.32 14.82
CA PRO A 105 -12.36 -13.15 15.19
C PRO A 105 -13.56 -12.94 14.29
N SER A 106 -13.65 -11.79 13.69
CA SER A 106 -14.76 -11.56 12.78
C SER A 106 -14.17 -11.15 11.45
N GLY A 107 -14.97 -11.01 10.48
CA GLY A 107 -14.51 -10.70 9.17
C GLY A 107 -13.73 -9.40 9.09
N PRO A 108 -13.41 -9.00 7.88
CA PRO A 108 -12.56 -7.85 7.66
C PRO A 108 -13.18 -6.58 8.23
N THR A 109 -12.29 -5.68 8.58
CA THR A 109 -12.70 -4.36 9.00
C THR A 109 -12.27 -3.38 7.93
N LEU A 110 -13.22 -2.70 7.37
CA LEU A 110 -12.95 -1.69 6.37
C LEU A 110 -13.63 -0.42 6.79
N GLN A 111 -12.84 0.65 6.90
CA GLN A 111 -13.39 1.93 7.28
C GLN A 111 -13.06 2.92 6.19
N ILE A 112 -14.00 3.14 5.33
CA ILE A 112 -13.83 4.08 4.25
C ILE A 112 -14.60 5.31 4.59
N GLY A 113 -13.93 6.41 4.73
CA GLY A 113 -14.48 7.66 5.22
C GLY A 113 -15.50 8.31 4.38
#